data_1b242fff4f7c15ea2871d889a42db91c
#
_entry.id   1b242fff4f7c15ea2871d889a42db91c
#
_cell.length_a   1.000
_cell.length_b   1.000
_cell.length_c   1.000
_cell.angle_alpha   90.00
_cell.angle_beta   90.00
_cell.angle_gamma   90.00
#
_symmetry.space_group_name_H-M   'P 1'
#
loop_
_entity.id
_entity.type
_entity.pdbx_description
1 polymer ?
#
loop_
_entity_poly.entity_id
_entity_poly.type
_entity_poly.pdbx_seq_one_letter_code
_entity_poly.pdbx_strand_id
1 'polypeptide(L)'
;AAQSGTGLEDLLGAFGYTAYTDFYNEQDGTVRVFLDDTSTLRLNASGLVQYASTDGSATVSAYDESDITDAAALDAQLDCARLILDAAQRAGDTDTHASLYAVERSGEQTTLIFLQMYSGVPVLGDADFATFVFDGSALRTATIRLQKFQPTGGKRTVMPAKQAAAGASGAERGLMAAYRAQDGQYVPSRFYLKNAAE
;
A
#
# COMPACT_ATOMS: atom_id res chain seq x y z
N ALA A 1 14.75 11.55 -0.11
CA ALA A 1 14.15 12.76 0.45
C ALA A 1 14.17 12.63 1.97
N ALA A 2 14.73 13.62 2.68
CA ALA A 2 14.69 13.65 4.13
C ALA A 2 13.20 13.69 4.55
N GLN A 3 12.75 12.69 5.30
CA GLN A 3 11.43 12.69 5.90
C GLN A 3 11.37 13.88 6.86
N SER A 4 10.34 14.71 6.75
CA SER A 4 10.13 15.79 7.72
C SER A 4 9.91 15.19 9.10
N GLY A 5 10.45 15.79 10.16
CA GLY A 5 10.39 15.22 11.52
C GLY A 5 8.96 14.84 11.96
N THR A 6 7.97 15.70 11.70
CA THR A 6 6.57 15.46 12.05
C THR A 6 5.93 14.29 11.26
N GLY A 7 6.23 14.15 9.97
CA GLY A 7 5.69 13.04 9.18
C GLY A 7 6.24 11.67 9.58
N LEU A 8 7.49 11.61 10.03
CA LEU A 8 8.08 10.38 10.56
C LEU A 8 7.43 9.98 11.89
N GLU A 9 7.19 10.94 12.78
CA GLU A 9 6.53 10.68 14.07
C GLU A 9 5.10 10.14 13.86
N ASP A 10 4.35 10.73 12.93
CA ASP A 10 3.02 10.25 12.57
C ASP A 10 3.05 8.81 12.04
N LEU A 11 4.04 8.50 11.18
CA LEU A 11 4.19 7.15 10.64
C LEU A 11 4.56 6.14 11.72
N LEU A 12 5.50 6.49 12.61
CA LEU A 12 5.86 5.66 13.75
C LEU A 12 4.66 5.41 14.65
N GLY A 13 3.90 6.46 15.00
CA GLY A 13 2.69 6.37 15.81
C GLY A 13 1.61 5.47 15.17
N ALA A 14 1.45 5.48 13.86
CA ALA A 14 0.50 4.62 13.16
C ALA A 14 0.85 3.13 13.25
N PHE A 15 2.12 2.79 13.49
CA PHE A 15 2.59 1.42 13.76
C PHE A 15 2.81 1.13 15.24
N GLY A 16 2.36 2.02 16.16
CA GLY A 16 2.50 1.82 17.59
C GLY A 16 3.88 2.16 18.16
N TYR A 17 4.78 2.69 17.35
CA TYR A 17 6.11 3.15 17.79
C TYR A 17 6.08 4.60 18.26
N THR A 18 7.09 4.96 19.02
CA THR A 18 7.29 6.34 19.51
C THR A 18 8.63 6.88 19.03
N ALA A 19 8.85 8.20 19.19
CA ALA A 19 10.13 8.82 18.91
C ALA A 19 11.29 8.29 19.79
N TYR A 20 10.96 7.59 20.89
CA TYR A 20 11.91 7.00 21.83
C TYR A 20 12.14 5.50 21.61
N THR A 21 11.48 4.90 20.61
CA THR A 21 11.68 3.48 20.27
C THR A 21 13.12 3.28 19.77
N ASP A 22 13.76 2.24 20.25
CA ASP A 22 15.11 1.89 19.82
C ASP A 22 15.17 1.64 18.32
N PHE A 23 16.21 2.16 17.69
CA PHE A 23 16.45 1.95 16.27
C PHE A 23 17.92 1.81 15.93
N TYR A 24 18.20 1.17 14.82
CA TYR A 24 19.53 1.15 14.21
C TYR A 24 19.44 1.41 12.71
N ASN A 25 20.56 1.83 12.12
CA ASN A 25 20.69 1.93 10.66
C ASN A 25 21.46 0.71 10.16
N GLU A 26 21.02 0.16 9.03
CA GLU A 26 21.80 -0.88 8.33
C GLU A 26 23.12 -0.30 7.77
N GLN A 27 24.06 -1.18 7.40
CA GLN A 27 25.45 -0.83 7.14
C GLN A 27 25.68 0.30 6.13
N ASP A 28 24.78 0.48 5.17
CA ASP A 28 24.85 1.54 4.17
C ASP A 28 24.08 2.81 4.56
N GLY A 29 23.43 2.81 5.73
CA GLY A 29 22.61 3.94 6.23
C GLY A 29 21.33 4.21 5.43
N THR A 30 20.99 3.36 4.46
CA THR A 30 19.80 3.54 3.61
C THR A 30 18.53 3.01 4.24
N VAL A 31 18.64 2.11 5.22
CA VAL A 31 17.52 1.50 5.95
C VAL A 31 17.62 1.82 7.43
N ARG A 32 16.55 2.39 8.00
CA ARG A 32 16.36 2.54 9.43
C ARG A 32 15.42 1.47 9.94
N VAL A 33 15.80 0.77 10.98
CA VAL A 33 15.05 -0.33 11.58
C VAL A 33 14.66 0.05 12.99
N PHE A 34 13.36 0.13 13.27
CA PHE A 34 12.78 0.29 14.60
C PHE A 34 12.35 -1.07 15.10
N LEU A 35 12.60 -1.33 16.37
CA LEU A 35 12.36 -2.62 17.03
C LEU A 35 11.60 -2.40 18.32
N ASP A 36 10.63 -3.23 18.55
CA ASP A 36 10.10 -3.52 19.89
C ASP A 36 10.10 -5.04 20.14
N ASP A 37 9.63 -5.47 21.31
CA ASP A 37 9.63 -6.89 21.68
C ASP A 37 8.79 -7.76 20.75
N THR A 38 7.83 -7.19 20.03
CA THR A 38 6.80 -7.91 19.27
C THR A 38 6.80 -7.62 17.77
N SER A 39 7.54 -6.59 17.33
CA SER A 39 7.48 -6.17 15.93
C SER A 39 8.73 -5.45 15.45
N THR A 40 8.84 -5.34 14.14
CA THR A 40 9.92 -4.63 13.45
C THR A 40 9.32 -3.72 12.37
N LEU A 41 9.78 -2.46 12.33
CA LEU A 41 9.46 -1.51 11.27
C LEU A 41 10.74 -1.08 10.54
N ARG A 42 10.81 -1.32 9.25
CA ARG A 42 11.95 -0.96 8.38
C ARG A 42 11.55 0.16 7.43
N LEU A 43 12.30 1.24 7.46
CA LEU A 43 12.12 2.42 6.61
C LEU A 43 13.33 2.58 5.68
N ASN A 44 13.12 2.39 4.38
CA ASN A 44 14.17 2.59 3.39
C ASN A 44 14.13 4.02 2.81
N ALA A 45 15.29 4.60 2.57
CA ALA A 45 15.43 5.92 1.92
C ALA A 45 14.78 5.98 0.52
N SER A 46 14.59 4.84 -0.14
CA SER A 46 13.86 4.73 -1.42
C SER A 46 12.34 4.85 -1.29
N GLY A 47 11.79 4.94 -0.06
CA GLY A 47 10.35 5.03 0.19
C GLY A 47 9.68 3.68 0.47
N LEU A 48 10.45 2.59 0.65
CA LEU A 48 9.90 1.31 1.08
C LEU A 48 9.72 1.29 2.60
N VAL A 49 8.49 1.04 3.04
CA VAL A 49 8.09 0.83 4.43
C VAL A 49 7.69 -0.64 4.58
N GLN A 50 8.27 -1.32 5.56
CA GLN A 50 7.96 -2.72 5.86
C GLN A 50 7.77 -2.90 7.36
N TYR A 51 6.62 -3.43 7.74
CA TYR A 51 6.29 -3.83 9.10
C TYR A 51 6.12 -5.34 9.16
N ALA A 52 6.59 -5.96 10.23
CA ALA A 52 6.36 -7.36 10.53
C ALA A 52 6.22 -7.57 12.04
N SER A 53 5.18 -8.29 12.44
CA SER A 53 5.02 -8.82 13.80
C SER A 53 5.93 -10.04 13.97
N THR A 54 6.66 -10.14 15.11
CA THR A 54 7.70 -11.16 15.32
C THR A 54 7.17 -12.45 15.97
N ASP A 55 6.14 -12.38 16.81
CA ASP A 55 5.72 -13.52 17.64
C ASP A 55 4.21 -13.75 17.74
N GLY A 56 3.46 -13.18 16.86
CA GLY A 56 2.01 -13.38 16.88
C GLY A 56 1.23 -12.41 17.77
N SER A 57 1.86 -11.72 18.70
CA SER A 57 1.26 -10.59 19.40
C SER A 57 1.54 -9.32 18.60
N ALA A 58 0.53 -8.80 17.91
CA ALA A 58 0.71 -7.61 17.09
C ALA A 58 0.71 -6.35 17.95
N THR A 59 1.69 -5.46 17.73
CA THR A 59 1.67 -4.10 18.28
C THR A 59 0.50 -3.29 17.71
N VAL A 60 0.05 -3.64 16.49
CA VAL A 60 -1.08 -2.99 15.81
C VAL A 60 -2.25 -3.95 15.74
N SER A 61 -3.36 -3.58 16.37
CA SER A 61 -4.65 -4.28 16.28
C SER A 61 -5.68 -3.40 15.60
N ALA A 62 -6.43 -3.97 14.67
CA ALA A 62 -7.50 -3.26 13.99
C ALA A 62 -8.78 -3.12 14.86
N TYR A 63 -9.01 -4.06 15.79
CA TYR A 63 -10.14 -4.06 16.72
C TYR A 63 -9.85 -4.93 17.94
N ASP A 64 -10.53 -4.63 19.05
CA ASP A 64 -10.34 -5.32 20.34
C ASP A 64 -11.49 -6.27 20.71
N GLU A 65 -12.60 -6.24 19.97
CA GLU A 65 -13.81 -7.00 20.27
C GLU A 65 -13.71 -8.44 19.78
N SER A 66 -14.06 -9.42 20.64
CA SER A 66 -14.08 -10.85 20.29
C SER A 66 -15.31 -11.25 19.47
N ASP A 67 -16.43 -10.51 19.58
CA ASP A 67 -17.73 -10.84 18.97
C ASP A 67 -18.09 -9.91 17.80
N ILE A 68 -17.10 -9.51 17.02
CA ILE A 68 -17.28 -8.64 15.85
C ILE A 68 -17.79 -9.44 14.64
N THR A 69 -18.69 -8.88 13.85
CA THR A 69 -19.12 -9.51 12.59
C THR A 69 -18.02 -9.41 11.53
N ASP A 70 -17.98 -10.36 10.59
CA ASP A 70 -17.00 -10.34 9.48
C ASP A 70 -16.97 -9.04 8.70
N ALA A 71 -18.11 -8.39 8.50
CA ALA A 71 -18.20 -7.11 7.80
C ALA A 71 -17.56 -5.99 8.63
N ALA A 72 -17.87 -5.92 9.93
CA ALA A 72 -17.30 -4.92 10.82
C ALA A 72 -15.80 -5.14 11.05
N ALA A 73 -15.34 -6.40 11.10
CA ALA A 73 -13.94 -6.74 11.16
C ALA A 73 -13.17 -6.25 9.93
N LEU A 74 -13.74 -6.46 8.73
CA LEU A 74 -13.15 -5.96 7.48
C LEU A 74 -13.12 -4.43 7.44
N ASP A 75 -14.18 -3.75 7.87
CA ASP A 75 -14.22 -2.29 7.93
C ASP A 75 -13.14 -1.75 8.88
N ALA A 76 -12.97 -2.36 10.05
CA ALA A 76 -11.92 -1.99 11.00
C ALA A 76 -10.51 -2.23 10.46
N GLN A 77 -10.26 -3.36 9.77
CA GLN A 77 -9.00 -3.64 9.09
C GLN A 77 -8.71 -2.61 7.99
N LEU A 78 -9.73 -2.23 7.21
CA LEU A 78 -9.62 -1.19 6.17
C LEU A 78 -9.28 0.18 6.77
N ASP A 79 -9.93 0.55 7.87
CA ASP A 79 -9.68 1.83 8.53
C ASP A 79 -8.27 1.88 9.15
N CYS A 80 -7.82 0.77 9.76
CA CYS A 80 -6.45 0.63 10.23
C CYS A 80 -5.44 0.79 9.09
N ALA A 81 -5.62 0.08 7.98
CA ALA A 81 -4.75 0.17 6.82
C ALA A 81 -4.74 1.60 6.21
N ARG A 82 -5.89 2.28 6.12
CA ARG A 82 -5.99 3.66 5.63
C ARG A 82 -5.26 4.64 6.53
N LEU A 83 -5.38 4.52 7.85
CA LEU A 83 -4.68 5.36 8.80
C LEU A 83 -3.16 5.26 8.62
N ILE A 84 -2.64 4.05 8.45
CA ILE A 84 -1.21 3.80 8.18
C ILE A 84 -0.80 4.39 6.81
N LEU A 85 -1.62 4.18 5.77
CA LEU A 85 -1.34 4.72 4.43
C LEU A 85 -1.31 6.24 4.41
N ASP A 86 -2.25 6.90 5.08
CA ASP A 86 -2.29 8.35 5.19
C ASP A 86 -1.06 8.90 5.92
N ALA A 87 -0.63 8.25 7.00
CA ALA A 87 0.59 8.60 7.71
C ALA A 87 1.83 8.41 6.82
N ALA A 88 1.91 7.29 6.09
CA ALA A 88 3.02 7.01 5.18
C ALA A 88 3.09 8.02 4.02
N GLN A 89 1.95 8.38 3.44
CA GLN A 89 1.88 9.37 2.35
C GLN A 89 2.29 10.77 2.83
N ARG A 90 1.87 11.19 4.03
CA ARG A 90 2.35 12.45 4.65
C ARG A 90 3.85 12.41 4.91
N ALA A 91 4.38 11.32 5.46
CA ALA A 91 5.81 11.16 5.70
C ALA A 91 6.62 11.18 4.40
N GLY A 92 6.08 10.59 3.33
CA GLY A 92 6.67 10.58 2.00
C GLY A 92 6.50 11.87 1.21
N ASP A 93 5.68 12.83 1.67
CA ASP A 93 5.35 14.06 0.94
C ASP A 93 4.95 13.74 -0.52
N THR A 94 3.94 12.90 -0.69
CA THR A 94 3.48 12.43 -2.01
C THR A 94 2.12 13.03 -2.37
N ASP A 95 1.95 13.47 -3.63
CA ASP A 95 0.68 13.95 -4.20
C ASP A 95 -0.19 12.78 -4.74
N THR A 96 -0.15 11.64 -4.06
CA THR A 96 -0.83 10.43 -4.49
C THR A 96 -1.81 9.97 -3.44
N HIS A 97 -2.80 9.17 -3.83
CA HIS A 97 -3.75 8.53 -2.92
C HIS A 97 -3.67 7.02 -3.04
N ALA A 98 -4.06 6.32 -1.99
CA ALA A 98 -4.26 4.88 -2.02
C ALA A 98 -5.71 4.56 -2.40
N SER A 99 -5.92 3.55 -3.22
CA SER A 99 -7.24 2.99 -3.52
C SER A 99 -7.22 1.49 -3.31
N LEU A 100 -8.20 0.97 -2.56
CA LEU A 100 -8.34 -0.47 -2.38
C LEU A 100 -8.55 -1.14 -3.75
N TYR A 101 -7.75 -2.15 -4.03
CA TYR A 101 -7.79 -2.92 -5.27
C TYR A 101 -8.39 -4.30 -5.06
N ALA A 102 -7.94 -5.01 -4.04
CA ALA A 102 -8.41 -6.35 -3.75
C ALA A 102 -8.44 -6.63 -2.24
N VAL A 103 -9.34 -7.51 -1.86
CA VAL A 103 -9.41 -8.14 -0.55
C VAL A 103 -9.36 -9.64 -0.79
N GLU A 104 -8.33 -10.29 -0.26
CA GLU A 104 -8.16 -11.74 -0.34
C GLU A 104 -8.30 -12.34 1.04
N ARG A 105 -9.03 -13.46 1.16
CA ARG A 105 -9.24 -14.16 2.43
C ARG A 105 -8.79 -15.61 2.33
N SER A 106 -8.06 -16.07 3.35
CA SER A 106 -7.62 -17.44 3.50
C SER A 106 -7.69 -17.84 4.96
N GLY A 107 -8.74 -18.54 5.36
CA GLY A 107 -9.04 -18.82 6.76
C GLY A 107 -9.30 -17.52 7.53
N GLU A 108 -8.59 -17.31 8.64
CA GLU A 108 -8.67 -16.09 9.45
C GLU A 108 -7.81 -14.94 8.91
N GLN A 109 -6.99 -15.23 7.91
CA GLN A 109 -6.12 -14.23 7.30
C GLN A 109 -6.86 -13.40 6.26
N THR A 110 -6.74 -12.08 6.36
CA THR A 110 -7.22 -11.10 5.39
C THR A 110 -6.03 -10.35 4.80
N THR A 111 -5.93 -10.33 3.48
CA THR A 111 -4.94 -9.52 2.75
C THR A 111 -5.64 -8.38 2.04
N LEU A 112 -5.24 -7.16 2.35
CA LEU A 112 -5.72 -5.94 1.69
C LEU A 112 -4.64 -5.44 0.73
N ILE A 113 -5.00 -5.27 -0.55
CA ILE A 113 -4.09 -4.81 -1.60
C ILE A 113 -4.57 -3.45 -2.09
N PHE A 114 -3.66 -2.47 -2.13
CA PHE A 114 -3.95 -1.12 -2.59
C PHE A 114 -3.12 -0.75 -3.81
N LEU A 115 -3.71 0.04 -4.70
CA LEU A 115 -3.02 0.72 -5.80
C LEU A 115 -2.71 2.16 -5.42
N GLN A 116 -1.58 2.66 -5.91
CA GLN A 116 -1.27 4.09 -5.87
C GLN A 116 -2.01 4.80 -7.00
N MET A 117 -2.67 5.90 -6.66
CA MET A 117 -3.42 6.72 -7.61
C MET A 117 -2.70 8.05 -7.82
N TYR A 118 -2.42 8.40 -9.06
CA TYR A 118 -1.89 9.71 -9.44
C TYR A 118 -2.90 10.44 -10.33
N SER A 119 -3.33 11.62 -9.90
CA SER A 119 -4.37 12.40 -10.58
C SER A 119 -5.64 11.59 -10.89
N GLY A 120 -6.06 10.72 -9.95
CA GLY A 120 -7.25 9.89 -10.10
C GLY A 120 -7.10 8.67 -11.02
N VAL A 121 -5.88 8.39 -11.49
CA VAL A 121 -5.58 7.24 -12.37
C VAL A 121 -4.65 6.27 -11.65
N PRO A 122 -4.94 4.97 -11.64
CA PRO A 122 -4.08 3.96 -11.03
C PRO A 122 -2.69 3.92 -11.66
N VAL A 123 -1.68 3.72 -10.84
CA VAL A 123 -0.31 3.47 -11.26
C VAL A 123 0.01 1.99 -11.05
N LEU A 124 0.27 1.28 -12.14
CA LEU A 124 0.63 -0.13 -12.12
C LEU A 124 2.16 -0.26 -12.24
N GLY A 125 2.78 -0.68 -11.16
CA GLY A 125 4.20 -1.04 -11.10
C GLY A 125 4.42 -2.54 -11.25
N ASP A 126 5.68 -2.96 -11.06
CA ASP A 126 6.06 -4.38 -11.05
C ASP A 126 5.66 -5.09 -9.74
N ALA A 127 5.27 -4.33 -8.73
CA ALA A 127 4.78 -4.80 -7.45
C ALA A 127 3.66 -3.90 -6.93
N ASP A 128 2.83 -4.44 -6.03
CA ASP A 128 1.74 -3.71 -5.40
C ASP A 128 2.28 -2.49 -4.65
N PHE A 129 1.50 -1.41 -4.69
CA PHE A 129 1.82 -0.19 -3.95
C PHE A 129 1.81 -0.44 -2.45
N ALA A 130 0.74 -1.05 -1.95
CA ALA A 130 0.69 -1.43 -0.55
C ALA A 130 -0.09 -2.73 -0.34
N THR A 131 0.41 -3.54 0.58
CA THR A 131 -0.20 -4.81 1.00
C THR A 131 -0.19 -4.87 2.51
N PHE A 132 -1.35 -5.20 3.10
CA PHE A 132 -1.53 -5.41 4.54
C PHE A 132 -2.08 -6.81 4.76
N VAL A 133 -1.47 -7.55 5.66
CA VAL A 133 -1.91 -8.90 6.03
C VAL A 133 -2.32 -8.89 7.49
N PHE A 134 -3.59 -9.17 7.73
CA PHE A 134 -4.16 -9.32 9.06
C PHE A 134 -4.42 -10.81 9.35
N ASP A 135 -4.28 -11.19 10.62
CA ASP A 135 -4.69 -12.45 11.18
C ASP A 135 -5.66 -12.13 12.32
N GLY A 136 -6.97 -12.31 12.07
CA GLY A 136 -7.99 -11.70 12.91
C GLY A 136 -7.85 -10.19 12.98
N SER A 137 -7.74 -9.62 14.18
CA SER A 137 -7.51 -8.19 14.41
C SER A 137 -6.05 -7.76 14.21
N ALA A 138 -5.10 -8.70 14.31
CA ALA A 138 -3.68 -8.43 14.39
C ALA A 138 -3.06 -8.14 13.02
N LEU A 139 -2.41 -6.99 12.85
CA LEU A 139 -1.59 -6.71 11.67
C LEU A 139 -0.31 -7.54 11.72
N ARG A 140 -0.16 -8.50 10.81
CA ARG A 140 1.03 -9.35 10.71
C ARG A 140 2.13 -8.73 9.89
N THR A 141 1.79 -8.25 8.72
CA THR A 141 2.75 -7.57 7.86
C THR A 141 2.11 -6.41 7.14
N ALA A 142 2.90 -5.37 6.90
CA ALA A 142 2.55 -4.30 5.97
C ALA A 142 3.76 -3.98 5.10
N THR A 143 3.52 -3.83 3.82
CA THR A 143 4.53 -3.35 2.86
C THR A 143 3.94 -2.19 2.09
N ILE A 144 4.62 -1.02 2.09
CA ILE A 144 4.18 0.19 1.37
C ILE A 144 5.36 0.69 0.54
N ARG A 145 5.13 0.98 -0.74
CA ARG A 145 6.12 1.49 -1.69
C ARG A 145 5.75 2.89 -2.13
N LEU A 146 6.20 3.88 -1.37
CA LEU A 146 5.95 5.28 -1.66
C LEU A 146 6.75 5.74 -2.87
N GLN A 147 6.07 6.17 -3.92
CA GLN A 147 6.68 6.73 -5.11
C GLN A 147 6.19 8.16 -5.32
N LYS A 148 7.11 9.04 -5.70
CA LYS A 148 6.80 10.41 -6.13
C LYS A 148 6.81 10.46 -7.65
N PHE A 149 5.78 11.05 -8.22
CA PHE A 149 5.65 11.22 -9.67
C PHE A 149 5.83 12.67 -10.05
N GLN A 150 6.57 12.90 -11.14
CA GLN A 150 6.73 14.22 -11.73
C GLN A 150 6.24 14.19 -13.19
N PRO A 151 5.35 15.11 -13.59
CA PRO A 151 4.91 15.21 -14.97
C PRO A 151 6.11 15.48 -15.90
N THR A 152 6.27 14.67 -16.94
CA THR A 152 7.30 14.88 -17.97
C THR A 152 6.88 15.88 -19.03
N GLY A 153 5.62 16.37 -18.99
CA GLY A 153 5.04 17.28 -20.00
C GLY A 153 4.67 16.61 -21.32
N GLY A 154 5.04 15.37 -21.52
CA GLY A 154 4.68 14.60 -22.70
C GLY A 154 3.19 14.25 -22.70
N LYS A 155 2.54 14.37 -23.85
CA LYS A 155 1.17 13.89 -24.05
C LYS A 155 1.19 12.62 -24.87
N ARG A 156 0.49 11.57 -24.43
CA ARG A 156 0.29 10.35 -25.20
C ARG A 156 -1.20 10.11 -25.42
N THR A 157 -1.54 9.71 -26.63
CA THR A 157 -2.90 9.29 -26.94
C THR A 157 -3.12 7.86 -26.46
N VAL A 158 -4.13 7.69 -25.62
CA VAL A 158 -4.57 6.36 -25.17
C VAL A 158 -5.70 5.91 -26.08
N MET A 159 -5.74 4.63 -26.43
CA MET A 159 -6.81 4.03 -27.24
C MET A 159 -8.19 4.44 -26.70
N PRO A 160 -9.11 4.93 -27.55
CA PRO A 160 -10.46 5.29 -27.11
C PRO A 160 -11.17 4.12 -26.42
N ALA A 161 -11.99 4.41 -25.41
CA ALA A 161 -12.65 3.38 -24.61
C ALA A 161 -13.51 2.42 -25.45
N LYS A 162 -14.25 2.95 -26.44
CA LYS A 162 -15.08 2.13 -27.34
C LYS A 162 -14.25 1.17 -28.20
N GLN A 163 -13.09 1.62 -28.68
CA GLN A 163 -12.19 0.78 -29.48
C GLN A 163 -11.52 -0.29 -28.60
N ALA A 164 -11.11 0.08 -27.39
CA ALA A 164 -10.56 -0.88 -26.45
C ALA A 164 -11.61 -1.92 -26.02
N ALA A 165 -12.85 -1.49 -25.75
CA ALA A 165 -13.94 -2.40 -25.40
C ALA A 165 -14.29 -3.38 -26.53
N ALA A 166 -14.18 -2.97 -27.80
CA ALA A 166 -14.40 -3.86 -28.94
C ALA A 166 -13.34 -4.95 -29.09
N GLY A 167 -12.16 -4.76 -28.50
CA GLY A 167 -11.08 -5.76 -28.45
C GLY A 167 -11.14 -6.68 -27.23
N ALA A 168 -12.07 -6.46 -26.28
CA ALA A 168 -12.20 -7.29 -25.10
C ALA A 168 -12.75 -8.67 -25.46
N SER A 169 -12.14 -9.71 -24.90
CA SER A 169 -12.67 -11.08 -24.98
C SER A 169 -13.73 -11.30 -23.90
N GLY A 170 -14.58 -12.33 -24.08
CA GLY A 170 -15.65 -12.67 -23.13
C GLY A 170 -15.14 -13.10 -21.71
N ALA A 171 -13.82 -13.26 -21.54
CA ALA A 171 -13.19 -13.58 -20.26
C ALA A 171 -12.81 -12.33 -19.44
N GLU A 172 -13.05 -11.12 -19.96
CA GLU A 172 -12.61 -9.88 -19.32
C GLU A 172 -13.82 -9.13 -18.76
N ARG A 173 -13.72 -8.73 -17.47
CA ARG A 173 -14.83 -8.07 -16.74
C ARG A 173 -14.85 -6.56 -16.91
N GLY A 174 -13.78 -5.96 -17.39
CA GLY A 174 -13.69 -4.51 -17.41
C GLY A 174 -12.50 -3.97 -18.18
N LEU A 175 -12.52 -2.67 -18.34
CA LEU A 175 -11.46 -1.90 -18.96
C LEU A 175 -11.03 -0.80 -18.00
N MET A 176 -9.77 -0.77 -17.64
CA MET A 176 -9.17 0.23 -16.77
C MET A 176 -8.15 1.08 -17.55
N ALA A 177 -8.18 2.39 -17.35
CA ALA A 177 -7.07 3.25 -17.72
C ALA A 177 -6.10 3.32 -16.55
N ALA A 178 -4.83 3.14 -16.79
CA ALA A 178 -3.80 3.21 -15.76
C ALA A 178 -2.47 3.73 -16.32
N TYR A 179 -1.60 4.20 -15.46
CA TYR A 179 -0.19 4.42 -15.79
C TYR A 179 0.57 3.10 -15.65
N ARG A 180 1.43 2.80 -16.61
CA ARG A 180 2.30 1.62 -16.57
C ARG A 180 3.75 2.03 -16.70
N ALA A 181 4.62 1.34 -15.97
CA ALA A 181 6.06 1.47 -16.13
C ALA A 181 6.50 1.03 -17.53
N GLN A 182 7.22 1.88 -18.24
CA GLN A 182 7.83 1.62 -19.53
C GLN A 182 9.10 2.47 -19.68
N ASP A 183 10.24 1.83 -19.88
CA ASP A 183 11.54 2.50 -20.09
C ASP A 183 11.87 3.57 -19.01
N GLY A 184 11.61 3.25 -17.74
CA GLY A 184 11.87 4.13 -16.61
C GLY A 184 10.87 5.29 -16.45
N GLN A 185 9.80 5.31 -17.22
CA GLN A 185 8.70 6.28 -17.13
C GLN A 185 7.37 5.58 -16.93
N TYR A 186 6.41 6.29 -16.34
CA TYR A 186 5.02 5.84 -16.28
C TYR A 186 4.21 6.45 -17.42
N VAL A 187 3.69 5.61 -18.29
CA VAL A 187 2.91 6.01 -19.46
C VAL A 187 1.46 5.59 -19.32
N PRO A 188 0.49 6.44 -19.75
CA PRO A 188 -0.91 6.08 -19.71
C PRO A 188 -1.18 4.94 -20.72
N SER A 189 -1.92 3.94 -20.27
CA SER A 189 -2.29 2.76 -21.04
C SER A 189 -3.70 2.31 -20.67
N ARG A 190 -4.29 1.42 -21.45
CA ARG A 190 -5.53 0.72 -21.08
C ARG A 190 -5.27 -0.75 -20.85
N PHE A 191 -5.94 -1.30 -19.86
CA PHE A 191 -5.80 -2.69 -19.43
C PHE A 191 -7.17 -3.33 -19.38
N TYR A 192 -7.21 -4.59 -19.75
CA TYR A 192 -8.35 -5.44 -19.50
C TYR A 192 -8.22 -6.06 -18.11
N LEU A 193 -9.28 -5.93 -17.33
CA LEU A 193 -9.38 -6.62 -16.04
C LEU A 193 -9.87 -8.04 -16.32
N LYS A 194 -9.03 -9.02 -16.03
CA LYS A 194 -9.42 -10.43 -16.08
C LYS A 194 -10.29 -10.78 -14.88
N ASN A 195 -11.16 -11.78 -15.05
CA ASN A 195 -11.80 -12.42 -13.92
C ASN A 195 -10.72 -13.03 -13.04
N ALA A 196 -10.83 -12.85 -11.72
CA ALA A 196 -10.12 -13.74 -10.81
C ALA A 196 -10.49 -15.18 -11.23
N ALA A 197 -9.52 -16.04 -11.40
CA ALA A 197 -9.80 -17.46 -11.58
C ALA A 197 -10.57 -17.94 -10.34
N GLU A 198 -11.76 -18.51 -10.56
CA GLU A 198 -12.51 -19.22 -9.53
C GLU A 198 -11.71 -20.40 -9.00
#